data_83443c8a277a46a4b5fcc457660a8106
#
_entry.id   83443c8a277a46a4b5fcc457660a8106
#
_cell.length_a   1.000
_cell.length_b   1.000
_cell.length_c   1.000
_cell.angle_alpha   90.00
_cell.angle_beta   90.00
_cell.angle_gamma   90.00
#
_symmetry.space_group_name_H-M   'P 1'
#
loop_
_entity.id
_entity.type
_entity.pdbx_description
1 polymer ?
#
loop_
_entity_poly.entity_id
_entity_poly.type
_entity_poly.pdbx_seq_one_letter_code
_entity_poly.pdbx_strand_id
1 'polypeptide(L)'
;MLKMKTRERPFPELSYANPHQPALARWFIHSVEGLSGRDRFAALYDFWRRQVVPTGERVFSRMLDLIDVGVRIPDQWPPAQLPDTPLVIIANHPFGIGDGIAVLSLAEQLGRPFRVMIHKDLLRIREMEPYSLPIDFSETKDAVKNNMAVRHEAVRLLREGVTIVVFPAGGVATAPKGFGRARDLPWKMFPARLVQEAKASVIPMHFSGQNGRLFHLVSGPMNMAERDGRVAKFVGKASLTLRTSLLIREFARLSGRAIDVRVGNVLSWSELEPLRDRKTLLDRLYRGVFDLAPSLPRRRIPFLPARTKLAA
;
A
#
# COMPACT_ATOMS: atom_id res chain seq x y z
N MET A 1 6.44 34.42 30.56
CA MET A 1 5.99 33.14 30.03
C MET A 1 5.27 33.38 28.70
N LEU A 2 6.01 33.33 27.56
CA LEU A 2 5.41 33.53 26.23
C LEU A 2 4.58 32.27 25.90
N LYS A 3 3.26 32.39 25.87
CA LYS A 3 2.39 31.40 25.23
C LYS A 3 2.69 31.44 23.72
N MET A 4 3.53 30.52 23.23
CA MET A 4 3.60 30.25 21.80
C MET A 4 2.18 29.82 21.37
N LYS A 5 1.48 30.72 20.66
CA LYS A 5 0.29 30.38 19.89
C LYS A 5 0.73 29.32 18.88
N THR A 6 0.37 28.07 19.13
CA THR A 6 0.47 27.01 18.12
C THR A 6 -0.42 27.43 16.96
N ARG A 7 0.19 27.90 15.89
CA ARG A 7 -0.49 28.14 14.62
C ARG A 7 -1.12 26.81 14.21
N GLU A 8 -2.44 26.73 14.23
CA GLU A 8 -3.15 25.56 13.73
C GLU A 8 -2.69 25.31 12.29
N ARG A 9 -2.12 24.14 12.07
CA ARG A 9 -1.63 23.78 10.74
C ARG A 9 -2.83 23.41 9.88
N PRO A 10 -2.94 23.90 8.64
CA PRO A 10 -3.99 23.49 7.73
C PRO A 10 -3.91 21.99 7.46
N PHE A 11 -5.07 21.35 7.32
CA PHE A 11 -5.22 19.92 7.01
C PHE A 11 -4.59 18.99 8.06
N PRO A 12 -5.16 18.94 9.29
CA PRO A 12 -4.70 18.02 10.33
C PRO A 12 -4.81 16.55 9.92
N GLU A 13 -5.71 16.23 8.98
CA GLU A 13 -5.89 14.90 8.39
C GLU A 13 -4.65 14.38 7.63
N LEU A 14 -3.79 15.28 7.14
CA LEU A 14 -2.51 14.96 6.50
C LEU A 14 -1.36 14.82 7.50
N SER A 15 -1.62 14.93 8.81
CA SER A 15 -0.62 14.76 9.86
C SER A 15 -0.86 13.47 10.64
N TYR A 16 0.20 12.78 10.95
CA TYR A 16 0.19 11.66 11.88
C TYR A 16 0.41 12.08 13.34
N ALA A 17 0.61 13.38 13.60
CA ALA A 17 0.64 13.92 14.96
C ALA A 17 -0.76 13.89 15.58
N ASN A 18 -0.85 13.27 16.77
CA ASN A 18 -2.11 13.16 17.50
C ASN A 18 -2.02 13.97 18.81
N PRO A 19 -3.05 14.74 19.21
CA PRO A 19 -3.08 15.48 20.47
C PRO A 19 -2.77 14.64 21.71
N HIS A 20 -3.08 13.36 21.68
CA HIS A 20 -2.84 12.42 22.80
C HIS A 20 -1.39 11.91 22.88
N GLN A 21 -0.52 12.28 21.94
CA GLN A 21 0.90 11.90 21.97
C GLN A 21 1.71 12.86 22.84
N PRO A 22 2.84 12.40 23.44
CA PRO A 22 3.77 13.27 24.15
C PRO A 22 4.24 14.45 23.27
N ALA A 23 4.42 15.62 23.89
CA ALA A 23 4.79 16.85 23.16
C ALA A 23 6.06 16.67 22.30
N LEU A 24 7.06 15.95 22.83
CA LEU A 24 8.31 15.66 22.13
C LEU A 24 8.09 14.80 20.86
N ALA A 25 7.22 13.80 20.96
CA ALA A 25 6.86 12.96 19.81
C ALA A 25 6.13 13.77 18.73
N ARG A 26 5.18 14.62 19.10
CA ARG A 26 4.48 15.52 18.18
C ARG A 26 5.45 16.50 17.51
N TRP A 27 6.37 17.09 18.28
CA TRP A 27 7.40 17.99 17.73
C TRP A 27 8.26 17.27 16.70
N PHE A 28 8.72 16.06 17.02
CA PHE A 28 9.52 15.26 16.10
C PHE A 28 8.75 14.91 14.81
N ILE A 29 7.49 14.47 14.94
CA ILE A 29 6.62 14.17 13.78
C ILE A 29 6.46 15.42 12.91
N HIS A 30 6.14 16.56 13.50
CA HIS A 30 6.00 17.81 12.79
C HIS A 30 7.30 18.26 12.11
N SER A 31 8.45 17.98 12.70
CA SER A 31 9.74 18.28 12.11
C SER A 31 10.01 17.39 10.87
N VAL A 32 9.74 16.08 10.98
CA VAL A 32 9.86 15.15 9.85
C VAL A 32 8.89 15.52 8.73
N GLU A 33 7.65 15.83 9.05
CA GLU A 33 6.63 16.24 8.09
C GLU A 33 7.01 17.55 7.38
N GLY A 34 7.49 18.55 8.12
CA GLY A 34 7.94 19.84 7.57
C GLY A 34 9.12 19.69 6.61
N LEU A 35 10.14 18.92 7.02
CA LEU A 35 11.30 18.61 6.18
C LEU A 35 10.94 17.74 4.95
N SER A 36 9.80 17.07 4.99
CA SER A 36 9.31 16.21 3.90
C SER A 36 8.46 16.96 2.86
N GLY A 37 8.34 18.27 2.96
CA GLY A 37 7.55 19.07 2.02
C GLY A 37 6.04 18.99 2.24
N ARG A 38 5.58 18.69 3.46
CA ARG A 38 4.16 18.58 3.82
C ARG A 38 3.33 19.78 3.35
N ASP A 39 3.83 20.97 3.47
CA ASP A 39 3.08 22.19 3.11
C ASP A 39 2.83 22.27 1.60
N ARG A 40 3.79 21.81 0.77
CA ARG A 40 3.57 21.64 -0.68
C ARG A 40 2.47 20.62 -0.95
N PHE A 41 2.51 19.46 -0.28
CA PHE A 41 1.49 18.42 -0.43
C PHE A 41 0.13 18.89 0.08
N ALA A 42 0.08 19.68 1.14
CA ALA A 42 -1.15 20.27 1.65
C ALA A 42 -1.82 21.19 0.61
N ALA A 43 -1.04 22.00 -0.11
CA ALA A 43 -1.55 22.85 -1.19
C ALA A 43 -2.05 22.02 -2.38
N LEU A 44 -1.31 20.99 -2.79
CA LEU A 44 -1.72 20.06 -3.85
C LEU A 44 -2.98 19.27 -3.47
N TYR A 45 -3.07 18.83 -2.21
CA TYR A 45 -4.28 18.18 -1.69
C TYR A 45 -5.48 19.12 -1.70
N ASP A 46 -5.33 20.40 -1.28
CA ASP A 46 -6.42 21.37 -1.31
C ASP A 46 -6.91 21.62 -2.74
N PHE A 47 -5.99 21.73 -3.69
CA PHE A 47 -6.34 21.85 -5.10
C PHE A 47 -7.09 20.59 -5.59
N TRP A 48 -6.55 19.40 -5.31
CA TRP A 48 -7.14 18.14 -5.72
C TRP A 48 -8.56 17.96 -5.20
N ARG A 49 -8.79 18.17 -3.90
CA ARG A 49 -10.10 18.00 -3.29
C ARG A 49 -11.14 18.99 -3.78
N ARG A 50 -10.73 20.21 -4.16
CA ARG A 50 -11.65 21.26 -4.61
C ARG A 50 -11.89 21.27 -6.11
N GLN A 51 -10.89 20.91 -6.90
CA GLN A 51 -10.93 21.08 -8.35
C GLN A 51 -10.99 19.74 -9.09
N VAL A 52 -10.47 18.65 -8.51
CA VAL A 52 -10.40 17.36 -9.18
C VAL A 52 -11.49 16.41 -8.67
N VAL A 53 -11.59 16.20 -7.35
CA VAL A 53 -12.57 15.26 -6.77
C VAL A 53 -14.02 15.54 -7.21
N PRO A 54 -14.50 16.79 -7.25
CA PRO A 54 -15.87 17.07 -7.66
C PRO A 54 -16.18 16.71 -9.12
N THR A 55 -15.17 16.58 -9.98
CA THR A 55 -15.38 16.18 -11.37
C THR A 55 -15.74 14.70 -11.49
N GLY A 56 -15.33 13.87 -10.52
CA GLY A 56 -15.48 12.41 -10.58
C GLY A 56 -14.62 11.73 -11.65
N GLU A 57 -13.84 12.49 -12.42
CA GLU A 57 -13.07 11.99 -13.55
C GLU A 57 -11.59 11.91 -13.24
N ARG A 58 -10.99 10.74 -13.46
CA ARG A 58 -9.54 10.51 -13.33
C ARG A 58 -8.98 11.05 -12.00
N VAL A 59 -9.73 10.89 -10.92
CA VAL A 59 -9.46 11.49 -9.61
C VAL A 59 -8.05 11.14 -9.10
N PHE A 60 -7.68 9.87 -9.20
CA PHE A 60 -6.37 9.37 -8.73
C PHE A 60 -5.28 9.57 -9.78
N SER A 61 -5.59 9.45 -11.06
CA SER A 61 -4.64 9.75 -12.14
C SER A 61 -4.19 11.21 -12.07
N ARG A 62 -5.13 12.15 -11.91
CA ARG A 62 -4.81 13.58 -11.75
C ARG A 62 -4.07 13.87 -10.44
N MET A 63 -4.31 13.09 -9.38
CA MET A 63 -3.50 13.20 -8.16
C MET A 63 -2.04 12.86 -8.43
N LEU A 64 -1.76 11.79 -9.18
CA LEU A 64 -0.40 11.43 -9.58
C LEU A 64 0.25 12.53 -10.44
N ASP A 65 -0.48 13.09 -11.39
CA ASP A 65 -0.01 14.21 -12.23
C ASP A 65 0.38 15.42 -11.36
N LEU A 66 -0.48 15.80 -10.38
CA LEU A 66 -0.22 16.93 -9.47
C LEU A 66 1.04 16.76 -8.62
N ILE A 67 1.34 15.54 -8.20
CA ILE A 67 2.53 15.24 -7.40
C ILE A 67 3.75 14.86 -8.25
N ASP A 68 3.60 14.91 -9.57
CA ASP A 68 4.65 14.57 -10.54
C ASP A 68 5.18 13.12 -10.33
N VAL A 69 4.26 12.17 -10.29
CA VAL A 69 4.58 10.74 -10.20
C VAL A 69 4.01 10.01 -11.40
N GLY A 70 4.89 9.48 -12.23
CA GLY A 70 4.49 8.62 -13.36
C GLY A 70 4.17 7.19 -12.92
N VAL A 71 3.34 6.50 -13.71
CA VAL A 71 3.16 5.05 -13.62
C VAL A 71 3.62 4.45 -14.94
N ARG A 72 4.58 3.54 -14.89
CA ARG A 72 5.13 2.87 -16.07
C ARG A 72 4.64 1.42 -16.09
N ILE A 73 3.90 1.08 -17.13
CA ILE A 73 3.36 -0.26 -17.35
C ILE A 73 3.89 -0.72 -18.71
N PRO A 74 4.79 -1.72 -18.76
CA PRO A 74 5.25 -2.28 -20.04
C PRO A 74 4.23 -3.24 -20.65
N ASP A 75 3.28 -3.73 -19.85
CA ASP A 75 2.25 -4.67 -20.26
C ASP A 75 1.02 -3.93 -20.80
N GLN A 76 0.14 -4.65 -21.50
CA GLN A 76 -1.10 -4.04 -21.98
C GLN A 76 -2.03 -3.69 -20.83
N TRP A 77 -2.41 -2.42 -20.73
CA TRP A 77 -3.37 -1.93 -19.72
C TRP A 77 -4.27 -0.84 -20.33
N PRO A 78 -5.56 -0.84 -20.08
CA PRO A 78 -6.33 -1.93 -19.45
C PRO A 78 -6.35 -3.22 -20.28
N PRO A 79 -6.73 -4.37 -19.71
CA PRO A 79 -6.91 -5.60 -20.45
C PRO A 79 -7.88 -5.41 -21.61
N ALA A 80 -7.61 -6.03 -22.76
CA ALA A 80 -8.46 -5.91 -23.97
C ALA A 80 -9.91 -6.37 -23.68
N GLN A 81 -10.07 -7.35 -22.81
CA GLN A 81 -11.37 -7.84 -22.37
C GLN A 81 -11.35 -8.00 -20.84
N LEU A 82 -12.34 -7.44 -20.19
CA LEU A 82 -12.60 -7.67 -18.78
C LEU A 82 -13.50 -8.90 -18.62
N PRO A 83 -13.31 -9.70 -17.55
CA PRO A 83 -14.20 -10.84 -17.32
C PRO A 83 -15.59 -10.35 -16.92
N ASP A 84 -16.61 -11.12 -17.31
CA ASP A 84 -18.01 -10.90 -16.90
C ASP A 84 -18.22 -11.24 -15.42
N THR A 85 -17.30 -11.95 -14.81
CA THR A 85 -17.33 -12.28 -13.39
C THR A 85 -16.95 -11.08 -12.51
N PRO A 86 -17.30 -11.09 -11.21
CA PRO A 86 -16.74 -10.15 -10.24
C PRO A 86 -15.24 -10.06 -10.34
N LEU A 87 -14.67 -8.87 -10.10
CA LEU A 87 -13.25 -8.61 -10.34
C LEU A 87 -12.53 -8.10 -9.09
N VAL A 88 -11.41 -8.73 -8.77
CA VAL A 88 -10.50 -8.29 -7.71
C VAL A 88 -9.15 -7.94 -8.31
N ILE A 89 -8.60 -6.79 -7.95
CA ILE A 89 -7.20 -6.44 -8.20
C ILE A 89 -6.41 -6.78 -6.94
N ILE A 90 -5.34 -7.57 -7.09
CA ILE A 90 -4.45 -7.93 -5.99
C ILE A 90 -3.05 -7.44 -6.28
N ALA A 91 -2.44 -6.72 -5.32
CA ALA A 91 -1.10 -6.16 -5.49
C ALA A 91 -0.22 -6.33 -4.24
N ASN A 92 1.12 -6.38 -4.43
CA ASN A 92 2.08 -6.15 -3.35
C ASN A 92 2.12 -4.67 -2.96
N HIS A 93 2.72 -4.34 -1.80
CA HIS A 93 2.61 -3.00 -1.21
C HIS A 93 3.97 -2.39 -0.81
N PRO A 94 4.87 -2.08 -1.78
CA PRO A 94 6.23 -1.64 -1.48
C PRO A 94 6.37 -0.19 -1.02
N PHE A 95 5.51 0.74 -1.45
CA PHE A 95 5.65 2.18 -1.20
C PHE A 95 4.63 2.74 -0.20
N GLY A 96 3.51 2.09 -0.01
CA GLY A 96 2.42 2.54 0.84
C GLY A 96 1.53 3.55 0.13
N ILE A 97 1.72 4.87 0.33
CA ILE A 97 0.87 5.88 -0.30
C ILE A 97 1.01 5.86 -1.84
N GLY A 98 2.24 5.70 -2.34
CA GLY A 98 2.53 5.78 -3.77
C GLY A 98 1.85 4.69 -4.59
N ASP A 99 2.03 3.42 -4.22
CA ASP A 99 1.38 2.30 -4.90
C ASP A 99 -0.12 2.23 -4.61
N GLY A 100 -0.56 2.73 -3.44
CA GLY A 100 -1.98 2.90 -3.14
C GLY A 100 -2.68 3.81 -4.14
N ILE A 101 -2.14 5.01 -4.42
CA ILE A 101 -2.69 5.93 -5.41
C ILE A 101 -2.52 5.36 -6.84
N ALA A 102 -1.37 4.76 -7.13
CA ALA A 102 -1.09 4.20 -8.45
C ALA A 102 -2.09 3.09 -8.81
N VAL A 103 -2.38 2.14 -7.91
CA VAL A 103 -3.36 1.08 -8.20
C VAL A 103 -4.77 1.63 -8.39
N LEU A 104 -5.13 2.71 -7.67
CA LEU A 104 -6.43 3.36 -7.86
C LEU A 104 -6.51 4.08 -9.21
N SER A 105 -5.42 4.73 -9.65
CA SER A 105 -5.35 5.33 -10.98
C SER A 105 -5.46 4.30 -12.10
N LEU A 106 -5.01 3.07 -11.86
CA LEU A 106 -5.19 1.97 -12.79
C LEU A 106 -6.63 1.41 -12.74
N ALA A 107 -7.21 1.30 -11.56
CA ALA A 107 -8.60 0.86 -11.41
C ALA A 107 -9.58 1.81 -12.11
N GLU A 108 -9.34 3.13 -12.08
CA GLU A 108 -10.11 4.13 -12.84
C GLU A 108 -10.19 3.82 -14.33
N GLN A 109 -9.09 3.34 -14.91
CA GLN A 109 -8.97 3.06 -16.35
C GLN A 109 -9.79 1.84 -16.80
N LEU A 110 -10.30 1.03 -15.87
CA LEU A 110 -11.17 -0.09 -16.20
C LEU A 110 -12.61 0.34 -16.59
N GLY A 111 -12.96 1.62 -16.42
CA GLY A 111 -14.27 2.15 -16.77
C GLY A 111 -15.43 1.58 -15.95
N ARG A 112 -15.15 1.04 -14.76
CA ARG A 112 -16.16 0.46 -13.84
C ARG A 112 -15.96 0.94 -12.41
N PRO A 113 -17.01 0.96 -11.57
CA PRO A 113 -16.87 1.33 -10.16
C PRO A 113 -15.83 0.47 -9.46
N PHE A 114 -15.10 1.08 -8.51
CA PHE A 114 -14.10 0.37 -7.72
C PHE A 114 -14.09 0.83 -6.26
N ARG A 115 -13.58 -0.03 -5.39
CA ARG A 115 -13.29 0.25 -3.98
C ARG A 115 -11.96 -0.38 -3.60
N VAL A 116 -11.28 0.22 -2.64
CA VAL A 116 -10.02 -0.31 -2.10
C VAL A 116 -10.17 -0.63 -0.62
N MET A 117 -9.61 -1.75 -0.20
CA MET A 117 -9.52 -2.10 1.21
C MET A 117 -8.35 -1.37 1.85
N ILE A 118 -8.64 -0.48 2.78
CA ILE A 118 -7.66 0.38 3.44
C ILE A 118 -7.75 0.31 4.96
N HIS A 119 -6.70 0.75 5.64
CA HIS A 119 -6.75 0.96 7.08
C HIS A 119 -7.77 2.05 7.42
N LYS A 120 -8.62 1.83 8.44
CA LYS A 120 -9.69 2.77 8.84
C LYS A 120 -9.20 4.20 9.10
N ASP A 121 -7.95 4.39 9.54
CA ASP A 121 -7.39 5.71 9.81
C ASP A 121 -7.22 6.57 8.54
N LEU A 122 -7.24 5.97 7.35
CA LEU A 122 -7.20 6.69 6.08
C LEU A 122 -8.53 7.36 5.73
N LEU A 123 -9.63 7.01 6.41
CA LEU A 123 -10.91 7.73 6.30
C LEU A 123 -10.86 9.16 6.86
N ARG A 124 -9.77 9.56 7.51
CA ARG A 124 -9.54 10.97 7.85
C ARG A 124 -9.52 11.85 6.60
N ILE A 125 -9.11 11.30 5.47
CA ILE A 125 -9.21 11.94 4.15
C ILE A 125 -10.62 11.63 3.62
N ARG A 126 -11.56 12.55 3.84
CA ARG A 126 -12.97 12.36 3.53
C ARG A 126 -13.23 12.00 2.07
N GLU A 127 -12.42 12.52 1.17
CA GLU A 127 -12.50 12.26 -0.26
C GLU A 127 -12.20 10.81 -0.63
N MET A 128 -11.59 10.05 0.30
CA MET A 128 -11.37 8.61 0.14
C MET A 128 -12.59 7.76 0.52
N GLU A 129 -13.55 8.32 1.26
CA GLU A 129 -14.72 7.57 1.75
C GLU A 129 -15.50 6.87 0.63
N PRO A 130 -15.82 7.52 -0.51
CA PRO A 130 -16.54 6.88 -1.62
C PRO A 130 -15.77 5.74 -2.29
N TYR A 131 -14.46 5.66 -2.11
CA TYR A 131 -13.58 4.67 -2.75
C TYR A 131 -13.11 3.59 -1.78
N SER A 132 -13.52 3.61 -0.52
CA SER A 132 -12.89 2.84 0.55
C SER A 132 -13.79 1.78 1.18
N LEU A 133 -13.15 0.67 1.55
CA LEU A 133 -13.67 -0.34 2.46
C LEU A 133 -12.72 -0.41 3.66
N PRO A 134 -13.10 0.18 4.80
CA PRO A 134 -12.19 0.35 5.94
C PRO A 134 -11.99 -0.94 6.71
N ILE A 135 -10.73 -1.34 6.90
CA ILE A 135 -10.32 -2.48 7.73
C ILE A 135 -9.74 -1.97 9.05
N ASP A 136 -10.16 -2.59 10.15
CA ASP A 136 -9.60 -2.38 11.46
C ASP A 136 -8.65 -3.52 11.82
N PHE A 137 -7.36 -3.22 11.95
CA PHE A 137 -6.33 -4.21 12.30
C PHE A 137 -6.14 -4.37 13.82
N SER A 138 -6.97 -3.72 14.65
CA SER A 138 -6.94 -3.96 16.10
C SER A 138 -7.48 -5.37 16.44
N GLU A 139 -6.98 -5.95 17.54
CA GLU A 139 -7.36 -7.29 17.98
C GLU A 139 -8.60 -7.27 18.93
N THR A 140 -9.52 -6.33 18.71
CA THR A 140 -10.74 -6.20 19.51
C THR A 140 -11.89 -7.00 18.91
N LYS A 141 -12.85 -7.41 19.74
CA LYS A 141 -14.06 -8.08 19.25
C LYS A 141 -14.85 -7.21 18.26
N ASP A 142 -14.88 -5.90 18.50
CA ASP A 142 -15.55 -4.94 17.61
C ASP A 142 -14.85 -4.85 16.25
N ALA A 143 -13.51 -4.86 16.24
CA ALA A 143 -12.75 -4.91 14.99
C ALA A 143 -13.07 -6.17 14.17
N VAL A 144 -13.14 -7.33 14.81
CA VAL A 144 -13.50 -8.59 14.14
C VAL A 144 -14.91 -8.49 13.56
N LYS A 145 -15.89 -7.98 14.33
CA LYS A 145 -17.28 -7.79 13.86
C LYS A 145 -17.34 -6.83 12.68
N ASN A 146 -16.67 -5.68 12.79
CA ASN A 146 -16.64 -4.67 11.73
C ASN A 146 -15.97 -5.21 10.47
N ASN A 147 -14.87 -5.93 10.58
CA ASN A 147 -14.19 -6.53 9.44
C ASN A 147 -15.03 -7.62 8.76
N MET A 148 -15.88 -8.34 9.51
CA MET A 148 -16.87 -9.25 8.91
C MET A 148 -17.91 -8.49 8.10
N ALA A 149 -18.46 -7.39 8.62
CA ALA A 149 -19.41 -6.55 7.91
C ALA A 149 -18.79 -5.99 6.61
N VAL A 150 -17.56 -5.47 6.68
CA VAL A 150 -16.83 -4.97 5.52
C VAL A 150 -16.61 -6.07 4.48
N ARG A 151 -16.34 -7.31 4.90
CA ARG A 151 -16.23 -8.45 3.97
C ARG A 151 -17.54 -8.75 3.26
N HIS A 152 -18.64 -8.79 3.98
CA HIS A 152 -19.96 -9.02 3.38
C HIS A 152 -20.29 -7.91 2.38
N GLU A 153 -19.98 -6.66 2.72
CA GLU A 153 -20.15 -5.52 1.84
C GLU A 153 -19.27 -5.64 0.58
N ALA A 154 -18.01 -6.05 0.73
CA ALA A 154 -17.12 -6.28 -0.41
C ALA A 154 -17.66 -7.37 -1.36
N VAL A 155 -18.19 -8.47 -0.81
CA VAL A 155 -18.81 -9.53 -1.63
C VAL A 155 -20.06 -9.02 -2.34
N ARG A 156 -20.91 -8.23 -1.66
CA ARG A 156 -22.08 -7.61 -2.24
C ARG A 156 -21.70 -6.71 -3.42
N LEU A 157 -20.76 -5.79 -3.20
CA LEU A 157 -20.26 -4.85 -4.21
C LEU A 157 -19.65 -5.57 -5.41
N LEU A 158 -18.87 -6.63 -5.18
CA LEU A 158 -18.31 -7.45 -6.25
C LEU A 158 -19.40 -8.04 -7.15
N ARG A 159 -20.49 -8.55 -6.56
CA ARG A 159 -21.64 -9.09 -7.32
C ARG A 159 -22.40 -8.01 -8.08
N GLU A 160 -22.32 -6.77 -7.65
CA GLU A 160 -22.88 -5.59 -8.32
C GLU A 160 -21.94 -5.00 -9.40
N GLY A 161 -20.82 -5.66 -9.68
CA GLY A 161 -19.89 -5.24 -10.72
C GLY A 161 -18.82 -4.24 -10.26
N VAL A 162 -18.75 -3.93 -8.96
CA VAL A 162 -17.69 -3.08 -8.41
C VAL A 162 -16.38 -3.84 -8.31
N THR A 163 -15.29 -3.30 -8.84
CA THR A 163 -13.96 -3.88 -8.70
C THR A 163 -13.41 -3.63 -7.30
N ILE A 164 -12.90 -4.66 -6.63
CA ILE A 164 -12.27 -4.51 -5.31
C ILE A 164 -10.77 -4.61 -5.42
N VAL A 165 -10.05 -3.60 -4.89
CA VAL A 165 -8.59 -3.56 -4.81
C VAL A 165 -8.14 -4.02 -3.43
N VAL A 166 -7.19 -4.94 -3.39
CA VAL A 166 -6.70 -5.53 -2.14
C VAL A 166 -5.17 -5.58 -2.12
N PHE A 167 -4.60 -5.16 -0.99
CA PHE A 167 -3.21 -5.41 -0.62
C PHE A 167 -3.17 -6.51 0.45
N PRO A 168 -2.91 -7.78 0.07
CA PRO A 168 -3.14 -8.93 0.97
C PRO A 168 -2.27 -8.95 2.22
N ALA A 169 -1.10 -8.31 2.16
CA ALA A 169 -0.18 -8.19 3.30
C ALA A 169 -0.77 -7.34 4.44
N GLY A 170 -1.73 -6.44 4.14
CA GLY A 170 -2.33 -5.53 5.10
C GLY A 170 -1.35 -4.47 5.65
N GLY A 171 -0.18 -4.33 5.07
CA GLY A 171 0.82 -3.35 5.47
C GLY A 171 1.94 -3.22 4.45
N VAL A 172 2.69 -2.11 4.56
CA VAL A 172 3.77 -1.76 3.63
C VAL A 172 4.95 -2.72 3.76
N ALA A 173 5.49 -3.19 2.63
CA ALA A 173 6.64 -4.08 2.57
C ALA A 173 7.85 -3.49 3.31
N THR A 174 8.54 -4.33 4.05
CA THR A 174 9.65 -3.90 4.92
C THR A 174 10.80 -4.88 4.84
N ALA A 175 12.04 -4.37 4.91
CA ALA A 175 13.21 -5.21 5.06
C ALA A 175 13.23 -5.81 6.49
N PRO A 176 13.20 -7.15 6.65
CA PRO A 176 13.03 -7.78 7.97
C PRO A 176 14.05 -7.38 9.03
N LYS A 177 15.29 -7.10 8.60
CA LYS A 177 16.40 -6.69 9.48
C LYS A 177 16.65 -5.18 9.46
N GLY A 178 15.72 -4.38 8.91
CA GLY A 178 15.92 -2.94 8.71
C GLY A 178 16.80 -2.56 7.53
N PHE A 179 17.40 -3.53 6.85
CA PHE A 179 18.24 -3.35 5.67
C PHE A 179 18.10 -4.52 4.70
N GLY A 180 18.50 -4.31 3.44
CA GLY A 180 18.36 -5.29 2.37
C GLY A 180 17.05 -5.13 1.60
N ARG A 181 16.57 -6.23 1.02
CA ARG A 181 15.37 -6.23 0.19
C ARG A 181 14.11 -6.24 1.05
N ALA A 182 13.19 -5.32 0.75
CA ALA A 182 11.87 -5.32 1.36
C ALA A 182 11.06 -6.53 0.89
N ARG A 183 10.20 -7.01 1.76
CA ARG A 183 9.26 -8.10 1.50
C ARG A 183 7.91 -7.73 2.07
N ASP A 184 6.86 -8.15 1.40
CA ASP A 184 5.52 -8.08 1.98
C ASP A 184 5.46 -8.82 3.31
N LEU A 185 4.61 -8.35 4.21
CA LEU A 185 4.22 -9.13 5.37
C LEU A 185 3.50 -10.41 4.91
N PRO A 186 3.42 -11.45 5.74
CA PRO A 186 2.66 -12.64 5.40
C PRO A 186 1.23 -12.30 4.95
N TRP A 187 0.85 -12.78 3.79
CA TRP A 187 -0.48 -12.51 3.24
C TRP A 187 -1.57 -13.08 4.12
N LYS A 188 -2.60 -12.30 4.34
CA LYS A 188 -3.77 -12.72 5.13
C LYS A 188 -4.68 -13.62 4.29
N MET A 189 -5.43 -14.49 4.95
CA MET A 189 -6.36 -15.41 4.29
C MET A 189 -7.61 -14.74 3.70
N PHE A 190 -7.82 -13.47 4.04
CA PHE A 190 -8.99 -12.70 3.63
C PHE A 190 -9.19 -12.64 2.10
N PRO A 191 -8.17 -12.34 1.26
CA PRO A 191 -8.35 -12.26 -0.20
C PRO A 191 -8.82 -13.57 -0.82
N ALA A 192 -8.30 -14.71 -0.36
CA ALA A 192 -8.75 -16.01 -0.85
C ALA A 192 -10.22 -16.26 -0.51
N ARG A 193 -10.66 -15.87 0.70
CA ARG A 193 -12.09 -15.94 1.08
C ARG A 193 -12.96 -15.06 0.20
N LEU A 194 -12.52 -13.82 -0.03
CA LEU A 194 -13.25 -12.85 -0.86
C LEU A 194 -13.44 -13.37 -2.28
N VAL A 195 -12.39 -13.87 -2.90
CA VAL A 195 -12.39 -14.44 -4.25
C VAL A 195 -13.34 -15.64 -4.34
N GLN A 196 -13.28 -16.56 -3.37
CA GLN A 196 -14.16 -17.73 -3.36
C GLN A 196 -15.62 -17.36 -3.14
N GLU A 197 -15.93 -16.50 -2.16
CA GLU A 197 -17.31 -16.12 -1.83
C GLU A 197 -18.00 -15.33 -2.95
N ALA A 198 -17.23 -14.49 -3.65
CA ALA A 198 -17.75 -13.69 -4.76
C ALA A 198 -17.65 -14.41 -6.12
N LYS A 199 -16.97 -15.54 -6.22
CA LYS A 199 -16.62 -16.20 -7.48
C LYS A 199 -15.89 -15.26 -8.44
N ALA A 200 -14.92 -14.52 -7.90
CA ALA A 200 -14.25 -13.43 -8.58
C ALA A 200 -13.06 -13.89 -9.41
N SER A 201 -12.88 -13.31 -10.59
CA SER A 201 -11.62 -13.31 -11.32
C SER A 201 -10.65 -12.32 -10.68
N VAL A 202 -9.35 -12.49 -10.93
CA VAL A 202 -8.32 -11.71 -10.27
C VAL A 202 -7.32 -11.15 -11.29
N ILE A 203 -7.02 -9.85 -11.18
CA ILE A 203 -5.88 -9.22 -11.87
C ILE A 203 -4.74 -9.08 -10.86
N PRO A 204 -3.65 -9.82 -11.02
CA PRO A 204 -2.47 -9.65 -10.20
C PRO A 204 -1.61 -8.49 -10.72
N MET A 205 -1.12 -7.64 -9.80
CA MET A 205 -0.22 -6.53 -10.10
C MET A 205 1.01 -6.58 -9.21
N HIS A 206 2.18 -6.31 -9.77
CA HIS A 206 3.42 -6.22 -9.03
C HIS A 206 4.04 -4.84 -9.17
N PHE A 207 4.12 -4.10 -8.08
CA PHE A 207 4.83 -2.84 -7.96
C PHE A 207 6.30 -3.11 -7.66
N SER A 208 7.20 -2.60 -8.51
CA SER A 208 8.64 -2.81 -8.39
C SER A 208 9.29 -1.69 -7.60
N GLY A 209 10.16 -2.03 -6.64
CA GLY A 209 10.89 -1.07 -5.83
C GLY A 209 10.67 -1.27 -4.33
N GLN A 210 11.09 -0.29 -3.56
CA GLN A 210 10.92 -0.26 -2.10
C GLN A 210 11.18 1.14 -1.56
N ASN A 211 10.71 1.41 -0.36
CA ASN A 211 10.99 2.62 0.40
C ASN A 211 12.49 2.76 0.76
N GLY A 212 12.90 3.95 1.18
CA GLY A 212 14.27 4.25 1.52
C GLY A 212 14.78 3.52 2.77
N ARG A 213 16.10 3.50 2.93
CA ARG A 213 16.76 2.80 4.05
C ARG A 213 16.25 3.24 5.43
N LEU A 214 15.99 4.54 5.61
CA LEU A 214 15.50 5.07 6.88
C LEU A 214 14.13 4.48 7.27
N PHE A 215 13.22 4.34 6.29
CA PHE A 215 11.95 3.68 6.52
C PHE A 215 12.13 2.23 7.00
N HIS A 216 13.02 1.50 6.38
CA HIS A 216 13.28 0.11 6.74
C HIS A 216 13.98 -0.04 8.09
N LEU A 217 14.94 0.84 8.42
CA LEU A 217 15.61 0.84 9.71
C LEU A 217 14.63 1.06 10.88
N VAL A 218 13.66 1.97 10.70
CA VAL A 218 12.63 2.22 11.70
C VAL A 218 11.61 1.09 11.75
N SER A 219 11.24 0.53 10.60
CA SER A 219 10.17 -0.47 10.50
C SER A 219 10.64 -1.91 10.77
N GLY A 220 11.91 -2.24 10.53
CA GLY A 220 12.46 -3.60 10.68
C GLY A 220 12.35 -4.18 12.09
N PRO A 221 12.80 -3.46 13.14
CA PRO A 221 12.68 -3.91 14.53
C PRO A 221 11.22 -4.12 14.97
N MET A 222 10.29 -3.32 14.45
CA MET A 222 8.87 -3.45 14.76
C MET A 222 8.28 -4.77 14.27
N ASN A 223 8.59 -5.16 13.02
CA ASN A 223 8.12 -6.42 12.46
C ASN A 223 8.72 -7.63 13.18
N MET A 224 9.91 -7.49 13.79
CA MET A 224 10.49 -8.52 14.65
C MET A 224 9.80 -8.58 16.02
N ALA A 225 9.45 -7.42 16.59
CA ALA A 225 8.77 -7.34 17.88
C ALA A 225 7.32 -7.88 17.82
N GLU A 226 6.61 -7.64 16.71
CA GLU A 226 5.28 -8.23 16.48
C GLU A 226 5.32 -9.77 16.43
N ARG A 227 6.45 -10.36 16.00
CA ARG A 227 6.66 -11.81 16.01
C ARG A 227 6.91 -12.37 17.41
N ASP A 228 7.52 -11.60 18.31
CA ASP A 228 7.94 -12.07 19.64
C ASP A 228 6.96 -11.75 20.78
N GLY A 229 5.88 -11.04 20.50
CA GLY A 229 4.75 -10.80 21.42
C GLY A 229 5.06 -10.04 22.73
N ARG A 230 6.34 -9.96 23.14
CA ARG A 230 6.75 -9.38 24.43
C ARG A 230 7.14 -7.92 24.40
N VAL A 231 7.57 -7.40 23.27
CA VAL A 231 8.04 -6.01 23.10
C VAL A 231 6.95 -5.10 22.51
N ALA A 232 5.88 -5.70 21.96
CA ALA A 232 4.82 -5.02 21.23
C ALA A 232 4.08 -3.94 22.03
N LYS A 233 3.95 -4.08 23.35
CA LYS A 233 3.14 -3.14 24.14
C LYS A 233 3.80 -1.77 24.39
N PHE A 234 5.12 -1.69 24.45
CA PHE A 234 5.81 -0.45 24.81
C PHE A 234 6.36 0.31 23.59
N VAL A 235 6.81 -0.39 22.56
CA VAL A 235 7.35 0.19 21.30
C VAL A 235 6.22 0.53 20.33
N GLY A 236 5.03 -0.08 20.46
CA GLY A 236 4.01 -0.15 19.43
C GLY A 236 3.46 1.20 18.94
N LYS A 237 3.00 2.09 19.82
CA LYS A 237 2.30 3.32 19.37
C LYS A 237 3.22 4.41 18.85
N ALA A 238 4.32 4.70 19.51
CA ALA A 238 5.28 5.75 19.08
C ALA A 238 5.98 5.35 17.78
N SER A 239 6.33 4.09 17.66
CA SER A 239 7.01 3.53 16.51
C SER A 239 6.08 3.42 15.27
N LEU A 240 4.81 3.07 15.47
CA LEU A 240 3.82 3.06 14.39
C LEU A 240 3.62 4.48 13.82
N THR A 241 3.54 5.48 14.69
CA THR A 241 3.40 6.87 14.27
C THR A 241 4.63 7.38 13.53
N LEU A 242 5.82 7.01 13.99
CA LEU A 242 7.07 7.36 13.30
C LEU A 242 7.16 6.70 11.93
N ARG A 243 6.80 5.42 11.83
CA ARG A 243 6.73 4.69 10.56
C ARG A 243 5.79 5.36 9.58
N THR A 244 4.58 5.72 10.03
CA THR A 244 3.58 6.38 9.18
C THR A 244 4.01 7.79 8.76
N SER A 245 4.66 8.55 9.64
CA SER A 245 5.23 9.86 9.28
C SER A 245 6.33 9.76 8.23
N LEU A 246 7.13 8.69 8.27
CA LEU A 246 8.13 8.42 7.25
C LEU A 246 7.50 8.07 5.89
N LEU A 247 6.28 7.52 5.83
CA LEU A 247 5.59 7.27 4.56
C LEU A 247 5.32 8.55 3.78
N ILE A 248 5.02 9.67 4.45
CA ILE A 248 4.88 10.97 3.78
C ILE A 248 6.21 11.38 3.12
N ARG A 249 7.32 11.19 3.82
CA ARG A 249 8.65 11.48 3.28
C ARG A 249 8.99 10.57 2.11
N GLU A 250 8.72 9.28 2.21
CA GLU A 250 8.96 8.34 1.11
C GLU A 250 8.08 8.66 -0.10
N PHE A 251 6.82 9.04 0.13
CA PHE A 251 5.92 9.51 -0.91
C PHE A 251 6.44 10.78 -1.60
N ALA A 252 6.92 11.76 -0.83
CA ALA A 252 7.55 12.96 -1.37
C ALA A 252 8.76 12.66 -2.28
N ARG A 253 9.50 11.59 -1.99
CA ARG A 253 10.67 11.16 -2.80
C ARG A 253 10.29 10.53 -4.14
N LEU A 254 9.03 10.19 -4.33
CA LEU A 254 8.52 9.69 -5.61
C LEU A 254 8.28 10.80 -6.63
N SER A 255 8.14 12.07 -6.20
CA SER A 255 7.98 13.21 -7.10
C SER A 255 9.15 13.29 -8.10
N GLY A 256 8.85 13.49 -9.38
CA GLY A 256 9.80 13.42 -10.49
C GLY A 256 10.22 12.00 -10.89
N ARG A 257 9.54 10.96 -10.41
CA ARG A 257 9.87 9.56 -10.68
C ARG A 257 8.68 8.80 -11.22
N ALA A 258 8.96 7.62 -11.79
CA ALA A 258 7.93 6.67 -12.18
C ALA A 258 7.93 5.44 -11.25
N ILE A 259 6.73 4.95 -10.96
CA ILE A 259 6.49 3.67 -10.30
C ILE A 259 6.34 2.62 -11.40
N ASP A 260 7.20 1.61 -11.40
CA ASP A 260 7.13 0.51 -12.34
C ASP A 260 6.13 -0.53 -11.86
N VAL A 261 5.14 -0.82 -12.71
CA VAL A 261 4.07 -1.80 -12.43
C VAL A 261 4.08 -2.87 -13.51
N ARG A 262 4.03 -4.11 -13.11
CA ARG A 262 3.76 -5.26 -13.98
C ARG A 262 2.34 -5.75 -13.73
N VAL A 263 1.61 -5.99 -14.79
CA VAL A 263 0.25 -6.53 -14.75
C VAL A 263 0.26 -7.93 -15.34
N GLY A 264 -0.24 -8.88 -14.57
CA GLY A 264 -0.37 -10.26 -15.05
C GLY A 264 -1.67 -10.50 -15.80
N ASN A 265 -1.74 -11.64 -16.46
CA ASN A 265 -2.98 -12.09 -17.09
C ASN A 265 -4.09 -12.21 -16.04
N VAL A 266 -5.32 -11.98 -16.48
CA VAL A 266 -6.50 -12.21 -15.65
C VAL A 266 -6.55 -13.69 -15.27
N LEU A 267 -6.53 -13.98 -13.98
CA LEU A 267 -6.83 -15.29 -13.44
C LEU A 267 -8.35 -15.44 -13.40
N SER A 268 -8.91 -16.16 -14.34
CA SER A 268 -10.36 -16.34 -14.45
C SER A 268 -10.91 -17.12 -13.25
N TRP A 269 -12.16 -16.87 -12.88
CA TRP A 269 -12.80 -17.67 -11.83
C TRP A 269 -12.81 -19.17 -12.19
N SER A 270 -13.01 -19.52 -13.45
CA SER A 270 -12.96 -20.92 -13.92
C SER A 270 -11.61 -21.60 -13.65
N GLU A 271 -10.49 -20.85 -13.71
CA GLU A 271 -9.17 -21.36 -13.35
C GLU A 271 -8.96 -21.45 -11.82
N LEU A 272 -9.61 -20.57 -11.05
CA LEU A 272 -9.48 -20.50 -9.60
C LEU A 272 -10.44 -21.41 -8.85
N GLU A 273 -11.60 -21.71 -9.41
CA GLU A 273 -12.65 -22.52 -8.80
C GLU A 273 -12.21 -23.93 -8.35
N PRO A 274 -11.34 -24.65 -9.11
CA PRO A 274 -10.84 -25.96 -8.66
C PRO A 274 -9.98 -25.89 -7.39
N LEU A 275 -9.44 -24.72 -7.05
CA LEU A 275 -8.61 -24.50 -5.86
C LEU A 275 -9.48 -24.28 -4.62
N ARG A 276 -10.17 -25.34 -4.18
CA ARG A 276 -11.15 -25.28 -3.07
C ARG A 276 -10.49 -24.95 -1.73
N ASP A 277 -9.25 -25.43 -1.52
CA ASP A 277 -8.47 -25.08 -0.33
C ASP A 277 -8.01 -23.63 -0.39
N ARG A 278 -8.34 -22.86 0.65
CA ARG A 278 -8.04 -21.42 0.73
C ARG A 278 -6.55 -21.10 0.76
N LYS A 279 -5.74 -22.00 1.34
CA LYS A 279 -4.30 -21.82 1.39
C LYS A 279 -3.70 -22.00 0.00
N THR A 280 -4.10 -23.06 -0.69
CA THR A 280 -3.70 -23.32 -2.08
C THR A 280 -4.11 -22.17 -3.01
N LEU A 281 -5.34 -21.64 -2.85
CA LEU A 281 -5.78 -20.47 -3.59
C LEU A 281 -4.92 -19.25 -3.26
N LEU A 282 -4.66 -18.97 -1.97
CA LEU A 282 -3.82 -17.85 -1.57
C LEU A 282 -2.40 -17.95 -2.15
N ASP A 283 -1.81 -19.15 -2.14
CA ASP A 283 -0.51 -19.42 -2.73
C ASP A 283 -0.53 -19.18 -4.27
N ARG A 284 -1.62 -19.55 -4.96
CA ARG A 284 -1.79 -19.25 -6.39
C ARG A 284 -1.85 -17.76 -6.66
N LEU A 285 -2.61 -17.02 -5.86
CA LEU A 285 -2.72 -15.56 -5.94
C LEU A 285 -1.37 -14.88 -5.64
N TYR A 286 -0.67 -15.34 -4.62
CA TYR A 286 0.66 -14.86 -4.27
C TYR A 286 1.65 -15.03 -5.43
N ARG A 287 1.72 -16.22 -6.02
CA ARG A 287 2.56 -16.47 -7.21
C ARG A 287 2.13 -15.58 -8.35
N GLY A 288 0.83 -15.42 -8.60
CA GLY A 288 0.33 -14.53 -9.65
C GLY A 288 0.93 -13.12 -9.58
N VAL A 289 1.16 -12.60 -8.36
CA VAL A 289 1.77 -11.28 -8.17
C VAL A 289 3.30 -11.35 -8.20
N PHE A 290 3.94 -12.29 -7.50
CA PHE A 290 5.40 -12.25 -7.33
C PHE A 290 6.18 -12.87 -8.49
N ASP A 291 5.56 -13.69 -9.33
CA ASP A 291 6.16 -14.18 -10.58
C ASP A 291 6.30 -13.06 -11.63
N LEU A 292 5.55 -11.95 -11.47
CA LEU A 292 5.70 -10.72 -12.26
C LEU A 292 6.92 -9.91 -11.86
N ALA A 293 7.54 -10.19 -10.71
CA ALA A 293 8.71 -9.46 -10.25
C ALA A 293 9.83 -9.54 -11.29
N PRO A 294 10.46 -8.41 -11.67
CA PRO A 294 11.56 -8.45 -12.60
C PRO A 294 12.68 -9.34 -12.07
N SER A 295 13.18 -10.23 -12.94
CA SER A 295 14.36 -11.05 -12.61
C SER A 295 15.51 -10.11 -12.24
N LEU A 296 16.09 -10.32 -11.06
CA LEU A 296 17.29 -9.57 -10.69
C LEU A 296 18.37 -9.79 -11.73
N PRO A 297 19.04 -8.72 -12.22
CA PRO A 297 20.26 -8.93 -12.96
C PRO A 297 21.19 -9.77 -12.07
N ARG A 298 21.59 -10.95 -12.55
CA ARG A 298 22.60 -11.77 -11.87
C ARG A 298 23.80 -10.86 -11.67
N ARG A 299 24.13 -10.47 -10.42
CA ARG A 299 25.39 -9.84 -10.11
C ARG A 299 26.45 -10.80 -10.63
N ARG A 300 27.12 -10.45 -11.73
CA ARG A 300 28.37 -11.09 -12.10
C ARG A 300 29.32 -10.82 -10.94
N ILE A 301 29.55 -11.83 -10.11
CA ILE A 301 30.64 -11.80 -9.15
C ILE A 301 31.88 -11.66 -10.02
N PRO A 302 32.68 -10.58 -9.92
CA PRO A 302 33.92 -10.50 -10.67
C PRO A 302 34.74 -11.71 -10.26
N PHE A 303 35.16 -12.50 -11.25
CA PHE A 303 36.09 -13.60 -11.05
C PHE A 303 37.39 -12.96 -10.57
N LEU A 304 37.69 -13.10 -9.29
CA LEU A 304 39.00 -12.76 -8.76
C LEU A 304 39.96 -13.85 -9.26
N PRO A 305 40.97 -13.51 -10.11
CA PRO A 305 41.95 -14.49 -10.50
C PRO A 305 42.67 -15.00 -9.26
N ALA A 306 42.82 -16.31 -9.16
CA ALA A 306 43.57 -16.96 -8.10
C ALA A 306 44.96 -16.33 -8.01
N ARG A 307 45.34 -15.80 -6.84
CA ARG A 307 46.68 -15.37 -6.58
C ARG A 307 47.67 -16.53 -6.81
N THR A 308 48.42 -16.48 -7.90
CA THR A 308 49.54 -17.36 -8.13
C THR A 308 50.53 -17.11 -6.98
N LYS A 309 50.75 -18.09 -6.11
CA LYS A 309 51.83 -18.08 -5.15
C LYS A 309 53.12 -18.09 -5.96
N LEU A 310 53.87 -16.98 -5.99
CA LEU A 310 55.27 -16.99 -6.36
C LEU A 310 55.99 -17.79 -5.29
N ALA A 311 56.53 -18.93 -5.73
CA ALA A 311 57.54 -19.69 -4.96
C ALA A 311 58.85 -18.92 -5.01
N ALA A 312 59.40 -18.64 -3.86
CA ALA A 312 60.82 -18.25 -3.69
C ALA A 312 61.63 -19.51 -3.41
#